data_3d069427a341561b5922ea6fb2bb664d
#
_entry.id   3d069427a341561b5922ea6fb2bb664d
#
_cell.length_a   1.000
_cell.length_b   1.000
_cell.length_c   1.000
_cell.angle_alpha   90.00
_cell.angle_beta   90.00
_cell.angle_gamma   90.00
#
_symmetry.space_group_name_H-M   'P 1'
#
loop_
_entity.id
_entity.type
_entity.pdbx_description
1 polymer ?
#
loop_
_entity_poly.entity_id
_entity_poly.type
_entity_poly.pdbx_seq_one_letter_code
_entity_poly.pdbx_strand_id
1 'polypeptide(L)'
;EHLKKVVSLSSRLGADKFAFHAGFFIDIKLSEIGKKISRSNLFDQYEAVERFCSAYRAIKEQSEGVSLFIENNVYSRTNAETYGNENPFMMTNFSEYQSLKKKIDFNLLLDVAHLKVSTKTLGLNWESEFSNMINESNYIHVSDNDGFNDLNSQLAKSSSLLSMLRQSDTENKDFTLEIYDNMNAIKKSYEILNEIV
;
A
#
# COMPACT_ATOMS: atom_id res chain seq x y z
N GLU A 1 7.66 1.61 -19.74
CA GLU A 1 6.85 1.20 -20.91
C GLU A 1 5.64 0.34 -20.53
N HIS A 2 5.80 -0.74 -19.71
CA HIS A 2 4.69 -1.64 -19.37
C HIS A 2 3.53 -0.91 -18.66
N LEU A 3 3.81 -0.17 -17.58
CA LEU A 3 2.79 0.59 -16.84
C LEU A 3 2.04 1.60 -17.73
N LYS A 4 2.73 2.28 -18.65
CA LYS A 4 2.07 3.20 -19.60
C LYS A 4 1.01 2.49 -20.44
N LYS A 5 1.33 1.29 -20.95
CA LYS A 5 0.37 0.47 -21.72
C LYS A 5 -0.81 0.03 -20.88
N VAL A 6 -0.56 -0.36 -19.60
CA VAL A 6 -1.64 -0.81 -18.70
C VAL A 6 -2.54 0.37 -18.32
N VAL A 7 -2.00 1.54 -17.99
CA VAL A 7 -2.79 2.75 -17.70
C VAL A 7 -3.63 3.16 -18.92
N SER A 8 -3.05 3.16 -20.14
CA SER A 8 -3.80 3.42 -21.37
C SER A 8 -4.92 2.41 -21.61
N LEU A 9 -4.67 1.13 -21.33
CA LEU A 9 -5.71 0.10 -21.43
C LEU A 9 -6.82 0.31 -20.39
N SER A 10 -6.47 0.64 -19.15
CA SER A 10 -7.42 0.95 -18.08
C SER A 10 -8.36 2.10 -18.46
N SER A 11 -7.79 3.19 -19.00
CA SER A 11 -8.58 4.31 -19.54
C SER A 11 -9.57 3.87 -20.64
N ARG A 12 -9.09 3.07 -21.59
CA ARG A 12 -9.94 2.54 -22.67
C ARG A 12 -11.05 1.61 -22.19
N LEU A 13 -10.86 0.95 -21.05
CA LEU A 13 -11.88 0.11 -20.39
C LEU A 13 -12.84 0.92 -19.50
N GLY A 14 -12.66 2.23 -19.42
CA GLY A 14 -13.50 3.12 -18.63
C GLY A 14 -13.16 3.17 -17.14
N ALA A 15 -11.95 2.73 -16.75
CA ALA A 15 -11.48 2.88 -15.37
C ALA A 15 -11.17 4.37 -15.10
N ASP A 16 -11.63 4.88 -13.96
CA ASP A 16 -11.34 6.23 -13.46
C ASP A 16 -10.14 6.27 -12.50
N LYS A 17 -9.70 5.11 -11.99
CA LYS A 17 -8.60 4.94 -11.05
C LYS A 17 -7.64 3.84 -11.51
N PHE A 18 -6.35 4.05 -11.26
CA PHE A 18 -5.32 3.05 -11.43
C PHE A 18 -4.31 3.15 -10.29
N ALA A 19 -4.08 2.05 -9.59
CA ALA A 19 -3.16 2.00 -8.47
C ALA A 19 -1.96 1.08 -8.76
N PHE A 20 -0.82 1.40 -8.17
CA PHE A 20 0.37 0.57 -8.16
C PHE A 20 1.22 0.87 -6.92
N HIS A 21 1.99 -0.12 -6.50
CA HIS A 21 2.87 0.03 -5.34
C HIS A 21 3.94 1.11 -5.53
N ALA A 22 4.34 1.72 -4.43
CA ALA A 22 5.54 2.54 -4.38
C ALA A 22 6.79 1.74 -4.80
N GLY A 23 7.87 2.43 -5.06
CA GLY A 23 9.10 1.83 -5.56
C GLY A 23 9.84 0.95 -4.55
N PHE A 24 10.91 0.36 -5.03
CA PHE A 24 11.78 -0.52 -4.27
C PHE A 24 13.23 -0.05 -4.36
N PHE A 25 14.02 -0.35 -3.34
CA PHE A 25 15.47 -0.12 -3.33
C PHE A 25 16.25 -1.35 -3.76
N ILE A 26 15.58 -2.33 -4.36
CA ILE A 26 16.13 -3.61 -4.81
C ILE A 26 15.55 -3.97 -6.18
N ASP A 27 16.21 -4.88 -6.86
CA ASP A 27 15.64 -5.55 -8.03
C ASP A 27 14.85 -6.78 -7.59
N ILE A 28 13.53 -6.77 -7.82
CA ILE A 28 12.63 -7.85 -7.42
C ILE A 28 12.29 -8.69 -8.64
N LYS A 29 12.53 -9.99 -8.54
CA LYS A 29 12.08 -10.93 -9.56
C LYS A 29 10.56 -11.04 -9.55
N LEU A 30 9.92 -11.03 -10.71
CA LEU A 30 8.47 -11.17 -10.84
C LEU A 30 7.90 -12.39 -10.08
N SER A 31 8.68 -13.49 -10.03
CA SER A 31 8.30 -14.70 -9.31
C SER A 31 8.32 -14.58 -7.78
N GLU A 32 8.91 -13.52 -7.24
CA GLU A 32 9.06 -13.26 -5.81
C GLU A 32 8.07 -12.20 -5.28
N ILE A 33 7.32 -11.53 -6.16
CA ILE A 33 6.29 -10.56 -5.77
C ILE A 33 5.21 -11.27 -4.93
N GLY A 34 4.90 -10.70 -3.77
CA GLY A 34 3.94 -11.26 -2.80
C GLY A 34 4.47 -12.49 -2.03
N LYS A 35 5.79 -12.78 -2.10
CA LYS A 35 6.45 -13.88 -1.40
C LYS A 35 7.69 -13.41 -0.66
N LYS A 36 8.44 -14.37 -0.06
CA LYS A 36 9.76 -14.08 0.48
C LYS A 36 10.70 -13.64 -0.64
N ILE A 37 11.28 -12.44 -0.50
CA ILE A 37 12.20 -11.85 -1.45
C ILE A 37 13.61 -12.32 -1.16
N SER A 38 14.32 -12.78 -2.19
CA SER A 38 15.73 -13.14 -2.09
C SER A 38 16.60 -11.91 -1.81
N ARG A 39 17.62 -12.07 -1.00
CA ARG A 39 18.55 -10.97 -0.74
C ARG A 39 19.27 -10.56 -2.02
N SER A 40 19.22 -9.27 -2.31
CA SER A 40 19.98 -8.60 -3.36
C SER A 40 20.66 -7.34 -2.79
N ASN A 41 21.56 -6.73 -3.54
CA ASN A 41 22.16 -5.47 -3.13
C ASN A 41 21.11 -4.36 -3.15
N LEU A 42 21.13 -3.51 -2.13
CA LEU A 42 20.32 -2.30 -2.12
C LEU A 42 20.87 -1.29 -3.12
N PHE A 43 19.99 -0.65 -3.86
CA PHE A 43 20.32 0.51 -4.66
C PHE A 43 20.56 1.72 -3.75
N ASP A 44 21.28 2.70 -4.24
CA ASP A 44 21.30 4.02 -3.61
C ASP A 44 19.87 4.57 -3.49
N GLN A 45 19.48 4.89 -2.26
CA GLN A 45 18.09 5.28 -1.97
C GLN A 45 17.69 6.58 -2.65
N TYR A 46 18.60 7.56 -2.68
CA TYR A 46 18.32 8.84 -3.33
C TYR A 46 18.10 8.67 -4.84
N GLU A 47 19.01 7.98 -5.51
CA GLU A 47 18.89 7.71 -6.94
C GLU A 47 17.65 6.86 -7.28
N ALA A 48 17.31 5.88 -6.44
CA ALA A 48 16.12 5.05 -6.64
C ALA A 48 14.83 5.87 -6.53
N VAL A 49 14.74 6.77 -5.53
CA VAL A 49 13.60 7.69 -5.38
C VAL A 49 13.50 8.63 -6.58
N GLU A 50 14.62 9.20 -7.05
CA GLU A 50 14.60 10.10 -8.23
C GLU A 50 14.15 9.34 -9.51
N ARG A 51 14.61 8.10 -9.71
CA ARG A 51 14.14 7.24 -10.81
C ARG A 51 12.64 6.96 -10.72
N PHE A 52 12.14 6.64 -9.52
CA PHE A 52 10.72 6.41 -9.29
C PHE A 52 9.90 7.68 -9.60
N CYS A 53 10.30 8.83 -9.08
CA CYS A 53 9.63 10.10 -9.32
C CYS A 53 9.60 10.47 -10.81
N SER A 54 10.70 10.25 -11.53
CA SER A 54 10.78 10.49 -12.97
C SER A 54 9.85 9.56 -13.75
N ALA A 55 9.82 8.27 -13.38
CA ALA A 55 8.93 7.28 -13.99
C ALA A 55 7.45 7.62 -13.73
N TYR A 56 7.12 8.03 -12.50
CA TYR A 56 5.75 8.47 -12.14
C TYR A 56 5.30 9.65 -13.00
N ARG A 57 6.11 10.70 -13.11
CA ARG A 57 5.77 11.87 -13.96
C ARG A 57 5.49 11.46 -15.40
N ALA A 58 6.35 10.61 -15.97
CA ALA A 58 6.19 10.12 -17.34
C ALA A 58 4.95 9.21 -17.54
N ILE A 59 4.45 8.56 -16.48
CA ILE A 59 3.18 7.82 -16.52
C ILE A 59 2.02 8.81 -16.39
N LYS A 60 2.10 9.78 -15.45
CA LYS A 60 1.06 10.78 -15.20
C LYS A 60 0.74 11.63 -16.45
N GLU A 61 1.75 11.99 -17.24
CA GLU A 61 1.58 12.70 -18.50
C GLU A 61 0.72 11.95 -19.54
N GLN A 62 0.62 10.63 -19.41
CA GLN A 62 -0.12 9.75 -20.33
C GLN A 62 -1.39 9.15 -19.73
N SER A 63 -1.76 9.56 -18.51
CA SER A 63 -2.89 9.00 -17.77
C SER A 63 -4.17 9.81 -17.90
N GLU A 64 -4.41 10.45 -19.05
CA GLU A 64 -5.61 11.27 -19.28
C GLU A 64 -6.89 10.50 -18.92
N GLY A 65 -7.71 11.09 -18.04
CA GLY A 65 -8.97 10.53 -17.58
C GLY A 65 -8.84 9.42 -16.51
N VAL A 66 -7.61 9.09 -16.07
CA VAL A 66 -7.37 8.09 -15.02
C VAL A 66 -6.59 8.72 -13.85
N SER A 67 -7.16 8.68 -12.67
CA SER A 67 -6.49 9.10 -11.44
C SER A 67 -5.48 8.04 -11.01
N LEU A 68 -4.20 8.44 -10.86
CA LEU A 68 -3.15 7.54 -10.41
C LEU A 68 -3.04 7.56 -8.90
N PHE A 69 -2.94 6.36 -8.32
CA PHE A 69 -2.73 6.14 -6.89
C PHE A 69 -1.42 5.37 -6.68
N ILE A 70 -0.67 5.76 -5.66
CA ILE A 70 0.50 5.01 -5.19
C ILE A 70 0.14 4.35 -3.87
N GLU A 71 0.30 3.03 -3.83
CA GLU A 71 0.03 2.20 -2.67
C GLU A 71 1.27 2.08 -1.78
N ASN A 72 1.08 2.15 -0.45
CA ASN A 72 2.16 1.91 0.49
C ASN A 72 2.60 0.45 0.49
N ASN A 73 3.92 0.25 0.50
CA ASN A 73 4.51 -1.08 0.58
C ASN A 73 4.42 -1.69 1.99
N VAL A 74 4.58 -3.01 2.05
CA VAL A 74 4.67 -3.78 3.28
C VAL A 74 6.12 -4.16 3.61
N TYR A 75 6.58 -3.78 4.80
CA TYR A 75 7.87 -4.21 5.33
C TYR A 75 7.65 -5.22 6.45
N SER A 76 7.69 -6.50 6.08
CA SER A 76 7.45 -7.61 7.00
C SER A 76 8.70 -7.97 7.80
N ARG A 77 8.49 -8.67 8.93
CA ARG A 77 9.58 -9.22 9.74
C ARG A 77 10.51 -10.13 8.93
N THR A 78 9.96 -10.96 8.05
CA THR A 78 10.76 -11.82 7.17
C THR A 78 11.68 -11.02 6.25
N ASN A 79 11.20 -9.87 5.74
CA ASN A 79 12.02 -8.99 4.92
C ASN A 79 13.09 -8.28 5.77
N ALA A 80 12.77 -7.86 6.99
CA ALA A 80 13.75 -7.29 7.92
C ALA A 80 14.88 -8.27 8.25
N GLU A 81 14.55 -9.51 8.55
CA GLU A 81 15.54 -10.58 8.78
C GLU A 81 16.41 -10.84 7.54
N THR A 82 15.81 -10.81 6.33
CA THR A 82 16.53 -11.02 5.08
C THR A 82 17.54 -9.91 4.79
N TYR A 83 17.18 -8.66 5.09
CA TYR A 83 17.97 -7.46 4.77
C TYR A 83 18.72 -6.86 5.97
N GLY A 84 18.79 -7.58 7.09
CA GLY A 84 19.56 -7.12 8.28
C GLY A 84 18.97 -5.83 8.87
N ASN A 85 17.65 -5.70 8.86
CA ASN A 85 16.86 -4.53 9.28
C ASN A 85 17.01 -3.28 8.37
N GLU A 86 17.62 -3.41 7.20
CA GLU A 86 17.54 -2.37 6.18
C GLU A 86 16.21 -2.53 5.41
N ASN A 87 15.44 -1.43 5.28
CA ASN A 87 14.17 -1.47 4.57
C ASN A 87 14.37 -1.38 3.06
N PRO A 88 14.05 -2.42 2.27
CA PRO A 88 14.23 -2.42 0.82
C PRO A 88 13.04 -1.78 0.06
N PHE A 89 12.06 -1.19 0.74
CA PHE A 89 10.82 -0.69 0.16
C PHE A 89 10.64 0.81 0.41
N MET A 90 10.04 1.50 -0.55
CA MET A 90 9.60 2.89 -0.40
C MET A 90 8.21 2.94 0.23
N MET A 91 7.93 4.00 0.98
CA MET A 91 6.60 4.36 1.47
C MET A 91 5.96 3.27 2.35
N THR A 92 6.68 2.86 3.38
CA THR A 92 6.22 1.88 4.37
C THR A 92 5.69 2.52 5.66
N ASN A 93 5.79 3.85 5.79
CA ASN A 93 5.36 4.65 6.93
C ASN A 93 5.03 6.10 6.51
N PHE A 94 4.45 6.87 7.42
CA PHE A 94 4.01 8.24 7.16
C PHE A 94 5.15 9.20 6.80
N SER A 95 6.30 9.10 7.45
CA SER A 95 7.46 9.95 7.14
C SER A 95 7.98 9.74 5.72
N GLU A 96 8.00 8.49 5.26
CA GLU A 96 8.38 8.15 3.89
C GLU A 96 7.32 8.63 2.88
N TYR A 97 6.04 8.50 3.20
CA TYR A 97 4.94 9.08 2.42
C TYR A 97 5.14 10.60 2.25
N GLN A 98 5.33 11.33 3.36
CA GLN A 98 5.55 12.78 3.31
C GLN A 98 6.78 13.15 2.47
N SER A 99 7.85 12.38 2.57
CA SER A 99 9.08 12.60 1.82
C SER A 99 8.88 12.43 0.32
N LEU A 100 8.11 11.42 -0.09
CA LEU A 100 7.75 11.19 -1.48
C LEU A 100 6.76 12.24 -1.99
N LYS A 101 5.76 12.61 -1.18
CA LYS A 101 4.74 13.63 -1.51
C LYS A 101 5.35 15.01 -1.77
N LYS A 102 6.45 15.36 -1.10
CA LYS A 102 7.21 16.60 -1.38
C LYS A 102 7.89 16.60 -2.74
N LYS A 103 8.17 15.45 -3.34
CA LYS A 103 8.87 15.30 -4.63
C LYS A 103 7.91 15.18 -5.82
N ILE A 104 6.78 14.53 -5.62
CA ILE A 104 5.75 14.30 -6.64
C ILE A 104 4.36 14.47 -6.04
N ASP A 105 3.43 15.01 -6.83
CA ASP A 105 2.02 15.08 -6.46
C ASP A 105 1.29 13.83 -6.94
N PHE A 106 0.83 13.01 -5.99
CA PHE A 106 0.11 11.75 -6.23
C PHE A 106 -1.03 11.56 -5.22
N ASN A 107 -1.98 10.70 -5.55
CA ASN A 107 -2.99 10.23 -4.61
C ASN A 107 -2.47 9.00 -3.88
N LEU A 108 -2.67 8.95 -2.57
CA LEU A 108 -2.35 7.78 -1.77
C LEU A 108 -3.48 6.74 -1.88
N LEU A 109 -3.14 5.50 -2.24
CA LEU A 109 -3.92 4.34 -1.86
C LEU A 109 -3.31 3.82 -0.55
N LEU A 110 -4.09 3.85 0.52
CA LEU A 110 -3.65 3.33 1.80
C LEU A 110 -4.08 1.88 1.96
N ASP A 111 -3.13 0.95 1.92
CA ASP A 111 -3.35 -0.39 2.44
C ASP A 111 -3.05 -0.39 3.95
N VAL A 112 -4.11 -0.59 4.73
CA VAL A 112 -4.03 -0.53 6.20
C VAL A 112 -3.38 -1.79 6.78
N ALA A 113 -3.47 -2.93 6.09
CA ALA A 113 -2.82 -4.16 6.51
C ALA A 113 -1.30 -4.09 6.31
N HIS A 114 -0.84 -3.54 5.17
CA HIS A 114 0.56 -3.23 4.92
C HIS A 114 1.15 -2.29 5.98
N LEU A 115 0.41 -1.21 6.29
CA LEU A 115 0.84 -0.25 7.30
C LEU A 115 0.97 -0.90 8.67
N LYS A 116 0.02 -1.75 9.08
CA LYS A 116 0.03 -2.48 10.36
C LYS A 116 1.27 -3.36 10.50
N VAL A 117 1.63 -4.11 9.45
CA VAL A 117 2.83 -4.95 9.44
C VAL A 117 4.10 -4.11 9.48
N SER A 118 4.16 -3.07 8.66
CA SER A 118 5.33 -2.19 8.56
C SER A 118 5.61 -1.46 9.86
N THR A 119 4.60 -0.87 10.48
CA THR A 119 4.75 -0.16 11.77
C THR A 119 5.25 -1.07 12.87
N LYS A 120 4.73 -2.31 12.93
CA LYS A 120 5.18 -3.29 13.92
C LYS A 120 6.63 -3.74 13.68
N THR A 121 7.02 -3.92 12.44
CA THR A 121 8.38 -4.29 12.06
C THR A 121 9.38 -3.16 12.33
N LEU A 122 8.98 -1.91 12.08
CA LEU A 122 9.79 -0.71 12.30
C LEU A 122 9.78 -0.22 13.76
N GLY A 123 8.93 -0.80 14.62
CA GLY A 123 8.78 -0.35 16.01
C GLY A 123 8.12 1.01 16.15
N LEU A 124 7.27 1.41 15.19
CA LEU A 124 6.52 2.66 15.19
C LEU A 124 5.20 2.52 15.93
N ASN A 125 4.62 3.67 16.34
CA ASN A 125 3.31 3.68 16.97
C ASN A 125 2.21 3.52 15.91
N TRP A 126 1.50 2.40 15.97
CA TRP A 126 0.45 2.04 15.01
C TRP A 126 -0.66 3.08 14.91
N GLU A 127 -1.17 3.54 16.06
CA GLU A 127 -2.31 4.47 16.12
C GLU A 127 -1.94 5.81 15.48
N SER A 128 -0.71 6.28 15.72
CA SER A 128 -0.21 7.53 15.15
C SER A 128 -0.02 7.42 13.64
N GLU A 129 0.63 6.35 13.16
CA GLU A 129 0.86 6.12 11.74
C GLU A 129 -0.46 5.98 10.97
N PHE A 130 -1.39 5.20 11.52
CA PHE A 130 -2.72 5.01 10.93
C PHE A 130 -3.49 6.34 10.85
N SER A 131 -3.58 7.10 11.97
CA SER A 131 -4.32 8.36 12.02
C SER A 131 -3.77 9.40 11.05
N ASN A 132 -2.46 9.44 10.88
CA ASN A 132 -1.84 10.34 9.93
C ASN A 132 -2.13 9.94 8.48
N MET A 133 -1.98 8.65 8.14
CA MET A 133 -2.12 8.20 6.75
C MET A 133 -3.58 8.11 6.28
N ILE A 134 -4.54 7.75 7.17
CA ILE A 134 -5.94 7.66 6.79
C ILE A 134 -6.53 9.02 6.37
N ASN A 135 -6.04 10.11 6.95
CA ASN A 135 -6.45 11.47 6.61
C ASN A 135 -5.92 11.95 5.25
N GLU A 136 -4.85 11.33 4.76
CA GLU A 136 -4.21 11.67 3.48
C GLU A 136 -4.77 10.85 2.30
N SER A 137 -5.61 9.85 2.56
CA SER A 137 -6.12 8.95 1.54
C SER A 137 -7.65 8.95 1.49
N ASN A 138 -8.18 8.91 0.28
CA ASN A 138 -9.60 8.65 0.01
C ASN A 138 -9.83 7.29 -0.67
N TYR A 139 -8.80 6.45 -0.80
CA TYR A 139 -8.90 5.11 -1.35
C TYR A 139 -8.13 4.12 -0.45
N ILE A 140 -8.86 3.21 0.17
CA ILE A 140 -8.36 2.36 1.26
C ILE A 140 -8.49 0.89 0.86
N HIS A 141 -7.40 0.13 0.93
CA HIS A 141 -7.42 -1.32 0.92
C HIS A 141 -7.52 -1.85 2.34
N VAL A 142 -8.41 -2.81 2.56
CA VAL A 142 -8.70 -3.36 3.88
C VAL A 142 -8.65 -4.87 3.87
N SER A 143 -7.77 -5.42 4.69
CA SER A 143 -7.71 -6.82 5.10
C SER A 143 -7.16 -6.90 6.53
N ASP A 144 -7.15 -8.08 7.14
CA ASP A 144 -6.55 -8.26 8.45
C ASP A 144 -5.29 -9.14 8.38
N ASN A 145 -4.44 -9.03 9.39
CA ASN A 145 -3.22 -9.82 9.54
C ASN A 145 -2.78 -9.89 11.00
N ASP A 146 -1.75 -10.69 11.27
CA ASP A 146 -1.14 -10.85 12.60
C ASP A 146 -0.21 -9.69 13.00
N GLY A 147 0.00 -8.72 12.11
CA GLY A 147 0.94 -7.60 12.26
C GLY A 147 2.40 -7.96 11.98
N PHE A 148 2.71 -9.17 11.54
CA PHE A 148 4.06 -9.61 11.19
C PHE A 148 4.20 -10.01 9.72
N ASN A 149 3.10 -10.55 9.17
CA ASN A 149 3.03 -11.06 7.83
C ASN A 149 1.85 -10.43 7.11
N ASP A 150 2.02 -10.20 5.83
CA ASP A 150 0.95 -9.76 4.95
C ASP A 150 0.11 -10.98 4.54
N LEU A 151 -0.97 -11.21 5.28
CA LEU A 151 -1.79 -12.42 5.15
C LEU A 151 -3.07 -12.20 4.34
N ASN A 152 -3.48 -10.96 4.14
CA ASN A 152 -4.75 -10.61 3.48
C ASN A 152 -5.94 -11.44 3.97
N SER A 153 -6.04 -11.54 5.30
CA SER A 153 -7.02 -12.40 5.98
C SER A 153 -8.38 -11.73 6.15
N GLN A 154 -9.39 -12.54 6.41
CA GLN A 154 -10.74 -12.11 6.78
C GLN A 154 -10.69 -11.12 7.96
N LEU A 155 -11.52 -10.07 7.91
CA LEU A 155 -11.69 -9.14 9.02
C LEU A 155 -12.29 -9.83 10.25
N ALA A 156 -11.69 -9.60 11.41
CA ALA A 156 -12.22 -10.05 12.69
C ALA A 156 -12.88 -8.87 13.42
N LYS A 157 -14.09 -9.06 13.98
CA LYS A 157 -14.81 -7.99 14.74
C LYS A 157 -13.99 -7.39 15.89
N SER A 158 -13.04 -8.16 16.42
CA SER A 158 -12.11 -7.74 17.49
C SER A 158 -10.81 -7.11 16.99
N SER A 159 -10.65 -6.94 15.68
CA SER A 159 -9.43 -6.36 15.10
C SER A 159 -9.20 -4.94 15.58
N SER A 160 -7.96 -4.62 15.96
CA SER A 160 -7.55 -3.25 16.29
C SER A 160 -7.70 -2.30 15.10
N LEU A 161 -7.54 -2.82 13.88
CA LEU A 161 -7.76 -2.08 12.64
C LEU A 161 -9.21 -1.56 12.54
N LEU A 162 -10.21 -2.41 12.81
CA LEU A 162 -11.61 -2.00 12.78
C LEU A 162 -11.93 -0.97 13.88
N SER A 163 -11.26 -1.08 15.04
CA SER A 163 -11.39 -0.08 16.10
C SER A 163 -10.87 1.29 15.64
N MET A 164 -9.79 1.33 14.90
CA MET A 164 -9.22 2.55 14.33
C MET A 164 -10.11 3.12 13.23
N LEU A 165 -10.64 2.29 12.33
CA LEU A 165 -11.56 2.73 11.27
C LEU A 165 -12.83 3.38 11.85
N ARG A 166 -13.42 2.79 12.91
CA ARG A 166 -14.61 3.37 13.60
C ARG A 166 -14.36 4.76 14.20
N GLN A 167 -13.12 5.09 14.52
CA GLN A 167 -12.72 6.37 15.11
C GLN A 167 -12.28 7.39 14.07
N SER A 168 -12.18 6.97 12.80
CA SER A 168 -11.71 7.81 11.70
C SER A 168 -12.88 8.38 10.91
N ASP A 169 -12.64 9.50 10.24
CA ASP A 169 -13.54 10.00 9.22
C ASP A 169 -13.44 9.10 7.99
N THR A 170 -14.52 8.37 7.72
CA THR A 170 -14.65 7.45 6.58
C THR A 170 -15.52 8.01 5.46
N GLU A 171 -16.10 9.20 5.64
CA GLU A 171 -16.95 9.85 4.66
C GLU A 171 -16.16 10.15 3.37
N ASN A 172 -16.77 9.88 2.22
CA ASN A 172 -16.17 10.09 0.89
C ASN A 172 -14.87 9.30 0.64
N LYS A 173 -14.67 8.18 1.32
CA LYS A 173 -13.57 7.25 1.05
C LYS A 173 -14.08 6.01 0.33
N ASP A 174 -13.31 5.54 -0.66
CA ASP A 174 -13.56 4.27 -1.32
C ASP A 174 -12.82 3.14 -0.58
N PHE A 175 -13.48 2.00 -0.40
CA PHE A 175 -12.92 0.85 0.28
C PHE A 175 -12.89 -0.36 -0.66
N THR A 176 -11.75 -1.03 -0.72
CA THR A 176 -11.59 -2.33 -1.38
C THR A 176 -11.20 -3.37 -0.35
N LEU A 177 -11.92 -4.49 -0.32
CA LEU A 177 -11.53 -5.67 0.46
C LEU A 177 -10.49 -6.46 -0.32
N GLU A 178 -9.28 -6.54 0.22
CA GLU A 178 -8.21 -7.35 -0.35
C GLU A 178 -8.00 -8.63 0.49
N ILE A 179 -8.89 -9.60 0.30
CA ILE A 179 -8.94 -10.82 1.09
C ILE A 179 -8.69 -12.03 0.20
N TYR A 180 -7.67 -12.82 0.54
CA TYR A 180 -7.24 -14.00 -0.21
C TYR A 180 -7.86 -15.30 0.28
N ASP A 181 -8.70 -15.23 1.31
CA ASP A 181 -9.49 -16.36 1.79
C ASP A 181 -10.62 -16.72 0.78
N ASN A 182 -11.57 -17.50 1.23
CA ASN A 182 -12.71 -17.93 0.40
C ASN A 182 -13.82 -16.87 0.33
N MET A 183 -14.80 -17.08 -0.56
CA MET A 183 -15.93 -16.19 -0.78
C MET A 183 -16.75 -15.89 0.50
N ASN A 184 -16.84 -16.83 1.45
CA ASN A 184 -17.55 -16.60 2.70
C ASN A 184 -16.79 -15.60 3.60
N ALA A 185 -15.45 -15.66 3.59
CA ALA A 185 -14.61 -14.70 4.30
C ALA A 185 -14.78 -13.27 3.72
N ILE A 186 -14.81 -13.15 2.40
CA ILE A 186 -15.06 -11.86 1.72
C ILE A 186 -16.45 -11.31 2.11
N LYS A 187 -17.51 -12.13 2.04
CA LYS A 187 -18.87 -11.70 2.42
C LYS A 187 -18.95 -11.23 3.87
N LYS A 188 -18.40 -12.02 4.80
CA LYS A 188 -18.37 -11.64 6.22
C LYS A 188 -17.58 -10.34 6.46
N SER A 189 -16.45 -10.18 5.78
CA SER A 189 -15.66 -8.97 5.88
C SER A 189 -16.39 -7.75 5.32
N TYR A 190 -17.12 -7.91 4.22
CA TYR A 190 -17.99 -6.88 3.67
C TYR A 190 -19.06 -6.46 4.66
N GLU A 191 -19.77 -7.43 5.28
CA GLU A 191 -20.79 -7.16 6.31
C GLU A 191 -20.19 -6.38 7.49
N ILE A 192 -19.02 -6.81 7.98
CA ILE A 192 -18.33 -6.15 9.10
C ILE A 192 -17.91 -4.73 8.72
N LEU A 193 -17.32 -4.54 7.55
CA LEU A 193 -16.85 -3.22 7.09
C LEU A 193 -18.04 -2.28 6.90
N ASN A 194 -19.12 -2.73 6.29
CA ASN A 194 -20.32 -1.94 6.03
C ASN A 194 -21.09 -1.51 7.30
N GLU A 195 -20.81 -2.12 8.46
CA GLU A 195 -21.31 -1.65 9.77
C GLU A 195 -20.49 -0.44 10.31
N ILE A 196 -19.38 -0.07 9.65
CA ILE A 196 -18.39 0.87 10.19
C ILE A 196 -18.24 2.12 9.32
N VAL A 197 -18.32 1.93 8.00
CA VAL A 197 -18.08 2.96 6.99
C VAL A 197 -19.36 3.43 6.33
#